data_8820abfb431f418b6dd03ffbf21a89f5
#
_entry.id   8820abfb431f418b6dd03ffbf21a89f5
#
_cell.length_a   1.000
_cell.length_b   1.000
_cell.length_c   1.000
_cell.angle_alpha   90.00
_cell.angle_beta   90.00
_cell.angle_gamma   90.00
#
_symmetry.space_group_name_H-M   'P 1'
#
loop_
_entity.id
_entity.type
_entity.pdbx_description
1 polymer ?
#
loop_
_entity_poly.entity_id
_entity_poly.type
_entity_poly.pdbx_seq_one_letter_code
_entity_poly.pdbx_strand_id
1 'polypeptide(L)'
;NELEAKSLIEAANANNCLLQVGHIERFNPAFRELNKIVQNEEIVVLEARRHSPHADRANDVSVVMDLMIHDIDLVLELVNSKIQKLAAVGGRNSKGLIDYVNATLVFDNNIIAGLTASKMSHKKIRTLSVHCQDGLVETDFLNHSLQIHRKSNESYTADHGELVYRNDGYVEEVNTTSIEPLYAELEHFLKCVQGKELPEVDGVQASRALKIADFIESAVGNSGDAISLDNPF
;
A
#
# COMPACT_ATOMS: atom_id res chain seq x y z
N ASN A 1 -16.71 9.27 -4.01
CA ASN A 1 -16.31 10.24 -2.97
C ASN A 1 -16.78 9.77 -1.58
N GLU A 2 -16.30 10.41 -0.50
CA GLU A 2 -16.57 10.03 0.90
C GLU A 2 -18.08 10.01 1.23
N LEU A 3 -18.87 10.94 0.70
CA LEU A 3 -20.32 11.01 0.95
C LEU A 3 -21.07 9.82 0.33
N GLU A 4 -20.68 9.41 -0.87
CA GLU A 4 -21.24 8.23 -1.53
C GLU A 4 -20.86 6.96 -0.78
N ALA A 5 -19.62 6.82 -0.35
CA ALA A 5 -19.16 5.69 0.45
C ALA A 5 -19.96 5.57 1.76
N LYS A 6 -20.15 6.69 2.47
CA LYS A 6 -20.97 6.75 3.69
C LYS A 6 -22.42 6.32 3.42
N SER A 7 -23.03 6.81 2.34
CA SER A 7 -24.40 6.44 1.94
C SER A 7 -24.53 4.93 1.67
N LEU A 8 -23.53 4.31 1.02
CA LEU A 8 -23.52 2.87 0.79
C LEU A 8 -23.39 2.07 2.08
N ILE A 9 -22.52 2.51 3.01
CA ILE A 9 -22.37 1.88 4.33
C ILE A 9 -23.67 1.97 5.12
N GLU A 10 -24.31 3.14 5.16
CA GLU A 10 -25.58 3.34 5.85
C GLU A 10 -26.69 2.47 5.25
N ALA A 11 -26.77 2.38 3.92
CA ALA A 11 -27.75 1.54 3.23
C ALA A 11 -27.54 0.05 3.53
N ALA A 12 -26.29 -0.42 3.53
CA ALA A 12 -25.97 -1.82 3.87
C ALA A 12 -26.36 -2.13 5.32
N ASN A 13 -26.01 -1.27 6.27
CA ASN A 13 -26.33 -1.45 7.69
C ASN A 13 -27.85 -1.42 7.93
N ALA A 14 -28.58 -0.48 7.32
CA ALA A 14 -30.04 -0.35 7.48
C ALA A 14 -30.79 -1.60 6.97
N ASN A 15 -30.22 -2.32 6.01
CA ASN A 15 -30.84 -3.52 5.42
C ASN A 15 -30.19 -4.83 5.88
N ASN A 16 -29.28 -4.81 6.85
CA ASN A 16 -28.50 -5.97 7.29
C ASN A 16 -27.82 -6.71 6.12
N CYS A 17 -27.33 -5.96 5.14
CA CYS A 17 -26.62 -6.50 3.99
C CYS A 17 -25.11 -6.46 4.23
N LEU A 18 -24.42 -7.51 3.77
CA LEU A 18 -22.96 -7.55 3.74
C LEU A 18 -22.45 -6.55 2.71
N LEU A 19 -21.47 -5.75 3.10
CA LEU A 19 -20.71 -4.88 2.21
C LEU A 19 -19.22 -5.21 2.30
N GLN A 20 -18.65 -5.65 1.20
CA GLN A 20 -17.19 -5.83 1.02
C GLN A 20 -16.74 -4.99 -0.16
N VAL A 21 -15.57 -4.37 -0.06
CA VAL A 21 -14.99 -3.58 -1.12
C VAL A 21 -13.81 -4.34 -1.75
N GLY A 22 -13.73 -4.31 -3.09
CA GLY A 22 -12.77 -5.06 -3.89
C GLY A 22 -11.35 -4.48 -3.86
N HIS A 23 -10.71 -4.41 -2.70
CA HIS A 23 -9.28 -4.14 -2.59
C HIS A 23 -8.48 -5.42 -2.85
N ILE A 24 -8.45 -5.82 -4.12
CA ILE A 24 -7.90 -7.11 -4.59
C ILE A 24 -6.48 -7.41 -4.12
N GLU A 25 -5.64 -6.39 -3.91
CA GLU A 25 -4.27 -6.57 -3.45
C GLU A 25 -4.18 -7.12 -2.01
N ARG A 26 -5.22 -7.00 -1.19
CA ARG A 26 -5.32 -7.68 0.12
C ARG A 26 -5.29 -9.20 -0.02
N PHE A 27 -5.78 -9.71 -1.15
CA PHE A 27 -5.84 -11.12 -1.49
C PHE A 27 -4.62 -11.59 -2.31
N ASN A 28 -3.70 -10.69 -2.62
CA ASN A 28 -2.45 -11.04 -3.29
C ASN A 28 -1.60 -11.93 -2.36
N PRO A 29 -1.15 -13.12 -2.83
CA PRO A 29 -0.38 -14.02 -2.00
C PRO A 29 0.89 -13.39 -1.41
N ALA A 30 1.58 -12.54 -2.19
CA ALA A 30 2.76 -11.84 -1.71
C ALA A 30 2.43 -10.86 -0.58
N PHE A 31 1.30 -10.14 -0.65
CA PHE A 31 0.87 -9.27 0.44
C PHE A 31 0.50 -10.07 1.71
N ARG A 32 -0.18 -11.18 1.56
CA ARG A 32 -0.56 -12.03 2.70
C ARG A 32 0.67 -12.59 3.43
N GLU A 33 1.71 -12.99 2.70
CA GLU A 33 2.96 -13.40 3.32
C GLU A 33 3.72 -12.21 3.93
N LEU A 34 3.80 -11.07 3.23
CA LEU A 34 4.37 -9.84 3.77
C LEU A 34 3.71 -9.48 5.12
N ASN A 35 2.38 -9.44 5.17
CA ASN A 35 1.64 -9.07 6.38
C ASN A 35 1.97 -10.00 7.56
N LYS A 36 2.08 -11.31 7.33
CA LYS A 36 2.49 -12.27 8.38
C LYS A 36 3.90 -12.01 8.90
N ILE A 37 4.84 -11.71 7.99
CA ILE A 37 6.24 -11.48 8.33
C ILE A 37 6.37 -10.23 9.20
N VAL A 38 5.75 -9.12 8.76
CA VAL A 38 5.93 -7.83 9.43
C VAL A 38 5.14 -7.66 10.74
N GLN A 39 4.19 -8.57 11.03
CA GLN A 39 3.45 -8.55 12.31
C GLN A 39 4.35 -8.61 13.55
N ASN A 40 5.53 -9.20 13.42
CA ASN A 40 6.48 -9.34 14.52
C ASN A 40 7.72 -8.46 14.35
N GLU A 41 7.71 -7.56 13.38
CA GLU A 41 8.82 -6.67 13.07
C GLU A 41 8.49 -5.22 13.47
N GLU A 42 9.49 -4.45 13.85
CA GLU A 42 9.34 -3.02 14.10
C GLU A 42 9.50 -2.25 12.78
N ILE A 43 8.36 -1.88 12.19
CA ILE A 43 8.32 -1.12 10.93
C ILE A 43 8.79 0.31 11.17
N VAL A 44 9.66 0.81 10.29
CA VAL A 44 10.19 2.17 10.32
C VAL A 44 9.70 2.98 9.11
N VAL A 45 9.84 2.42 7.91
CA VAL A 45 9.46 3.09 6.65
C VAL A 45 8.80 2.11 5.71
N LEU A 46 7.80 2.58 4.96
CA LEU A 46 7.21 1.86 3.83
C LEU A 46 7.40 2.67 2.54
N GLU A 47 7.69 1.98 1.45
CA GLU A 47 7.82 2.58 0.12
C GLU A 47 7.01 1.78 -0.90
N ALA A 48 5.94 2.38 -1.41
CA ALA A 48 5.10 1.76 -2.43
C ALA A 48 5.27 2.45 -3.79
N ARG A 49 5.35 1.64 -4.84
CA ARG A 49 5.47 2.13 -6.22
C ARG A 49 4.49 1.39 -7.12
N ARG A 50 3.58 2.15 -7.73
CA ARG A 50 2.59 1.59 -8.67
C ARG A 50 2.58 2.39 -9.97
N HIS A 51 3.23 1.83 -10.96
CA HIS A 51 3.33 2.43 -12.29
C HIS A 51 2.60 1.58 -13.33
N SER A 52 1.95 2.24 -14.27
CA SER A 52 1.30 1.61 -15.41
C SER A 52 1.64 2.37 -16.69
N PRO A 53 1.77 1.71 -17.84
CA PRO A 53 1.75 2.39 -19.13
C PRO A 53 0.43 3.13 -19.30
N HIS A 54 0.48 4.24 -20.04
CA HIS A 54 -0.72 4.96 -20.46
C HIS A 54 -1.65 3.98 -21.19
N ALA A 55 -2.83 3.75 -20.66
CA ALA A 55 -3.82 2.88 -21.26
C ALA A 55 -5.04 3.71 -21.64
N ASP A 56 -5.68 3.38 -22.76
CA ASP A 56 -6.94 4.03 -23.20
C ASP A 56 -8.09 3.79 -22.22
N ARG A 57 -7.99 2.76 -21.37
CA ARG A 57 -8.91 2.50 -20.26
C ARG A 57 -8.56 3.38 -19.08
N ALA A 58 -9.55 3.94 -18.42
CA ALA A 58 -9.42 4.83 -17.27
C ALA A 58 -8.70 6.17 -17.55
N ASN A 59 -8.90 6.73 -18.75
CA ASN A 59 -8.46 8.07 -19.13
C ASN A 59 -9.30 9.19 -18.53
N ASP A 60 -10.27 8.87 -17.70
CA ASP A 60 -11.23 9.72 -17.00
C ASP A 60 -11.05 9.77 -15.48
N VAL A 61 -10.12 8.96 -14.94
CA VAL A 61 -9.85 8.85 -13.52
C VAL A 61 -8.39 9.20 -13.24
N SER A 62 -8.13 9.91 -12.15
CA SER A 62 -6.77 10.26 -11.70
C SER A 62 -5.95 9.02 -11.37
N VAL A 63 -4.62 9.16 -11.40
CA VAL A 63 -3.71 8.09 -10.96
C VAL A 63 -3.87 7.75 -9.48
N VAL A 64 -4.34 8.69 -8.66
CA VAL A 64 -4.57 8.47 -7.23
C VAL A 64 -5.72 7.48 -7.04
N MET A 65 -6.86 7.74 -7.67
CA MET A 65 -8.07 6.92 -7.55
C MET A 65 -8.00 5.59 -8.31
N ASP A 66 -7.20 5.52 -9.38
CA ASP A 66 -7.07 4.29 -10.19
C ASP A 66 -5.96 3.35 -9.71
N LEU A 67 -4.83 3.93 -9.26
CA LEU A 67 -3.65 3.15 -8.91
C LEU A 67 -3.26 3.29 -7.43
N MET A 68 -3.04 4.52 -6.94
CA MET A 68 -2.46 4.74 -5.61
C MET A 68 -3.38 4.28 -4.48
N ILE A 69 -4.69 4.30 -4.67
CA ILE A 69 -5.68 3.88 -3.66
C ILE A 69 -5.42 2.44 -3.16
N HIS A 70 -4.92 1.56 -4.03
CA HIS A 70 -4.56 0.20 -3.63
C HIS A 70 -3.39 0.18 -2.65
N ASP A 71 -2.37 1.01 -2.89
CA ASP A 71 -1.19 1.08 -2.03
C ASP A 71 -1.50 1.82 -0.73
N ILE A 72 -2.38 2.84 -0.77
CA ILE A 72 -2.92 3.50 0.42
C ILE A 72 -3.58 2.46 1.34
N ASP A 73 -4.45 1.60 0.78
CA ASP A 73 -5.14 0.56 1.52
C ASP A 73 -4.16 -0.42 2.17
N LEU A 74 -3.15 -0.91 1.43
CA LEU A 74 -2.13 -1.82 1.97
C LEU A 74 -1.32 -1.18 3.10
N VAL A 75 -0.92 0.08 2.94
CA VAL A 75 -0.16 0.82 3.96
C VAL A 75 -0.99 1.04 5.22
N LEU A 76 -2.27 1.40 5.09
CA LEU A 76 -3.17 1.57 6.24
C LEU A 76 -3.37 0.27 7.02
N GLU A 77 -3.40 -0.88 6.33
CA GLU A 77 -3.46 -2.19 6.97
C GLU A 77 -2.20 -2.52 7.77
N LEU A 78 -1.02 -2.32 7.16
CA LEU A 78 0.24 -2.68 7.79
C LEU A 78 0.59 -1.79 8.99
N VAL A 79 0.29 -0.50 8.90
CA VAL A 79 0.69 0.47 9.94
C VAL A 79 -0.31 0.53 11.09
N ASN A 80 -1.59 0.35 10.82
CA ASN A 80 -2.69 0.42 11.80
C ASN A 80 -2.55 1.56 12.82
N SER A 81 -2.21 2.76 12.35
CA SER A 81 -2.05 3.97 13.14
C SER A 81 -2.71 5.16 12.45
N LYS A 82 -2.92 6.25 13.18
CA LYS A 82 -3.48 7.48 12.60
C LYS A 82 -2.41 8.21 11.80
N ILE A 83 -2.83 8.86 10.72
CA ILE A 83 -1.96 9.73 9.92
C ILE A 83 -1.94 11.12 10.58
N GLN A 84 -0.76 11.58 10.93
CA GLN A 84 -0.54 12.91 11.52
C GLN A 84 -0.34 13.97 10.45
N LYS A 85 0.45 13.65 9.40
CA LYS A 85 0.78 14.59 8.32
C LYS A 85 0.71 13.89 6.96
N LEU A 86 0.32 14.65 5.96
CA LEU A 86 0.28 14.23 4.57
C LEU A 86 0.85 15.36 3.71
N ALA A 87 1.73 15.02 2.79
CA ALA A 87 2.20 15.90 1.73
C ALA A 87 2.15 15.18 0.40
N ALA A 88 1.77 15.86 -0.67
CA ALA A 88 1.76 15.29 -2.00
C ALA A 88 2.13 16.31 -3.07
N VAL A 89 2.90 15.88 -4.06
CA VAL A 89 3.21 16.64 -5.27
C VAL A 89 2.94 15.78 -6.49
N GLY A 90 2.45 16.39 -7.57
CA GLY A 90 2.09 15.62 -8.75
C GLY A 90 1.98 16.46 -10.01
N GLY A 91 1.85 15.77 -11.13
CA GLY A 91 1.67 16.37 -12.46
C GLY A 91 0.30 16.02 -13.03
N ARG A 92 -0.27 16.96 -13.79
CA ARG A 92 -1.54 16.79 -14.48
C ARG A 92 -1.32 16.67 -15.98
N ASN A 93 -2.12 15.83 -16.62
CA ASN A 93 -2.14 15.70 -18.08
C ASN A 93 -2.92 16.84 -18.75
N SER A 94 -3.01 16.81 -20.09
CA SER A 94 -3.74 17.81 -20.89
C SER A 94 -5.24 17.86 -20.61
N LYS A 95 -5.82 16.86 -19.96
CA LYS A 95 -7.23 16.83 -19.51
C LYS A 95 -7.41 17.36 -18.07
N GLY A 96 -6.31 17.77 -17.41
CA GLY A 96 -6.34 18.24 -16.02
C GLY A 96 -6.34 17.12 -14.96
N LEU A 97 -6.26 15.84 -15.35
CA LEU A 97 -6.20 14.71 -14.43
C LEU A 97 -4.77 14.49 -13.94
N ILE A 98 -4.62 14.10 -12.68
CA ILE A 98 -3.31 13.74 -12.10
C ILE A 98 -2.86 12.41 -12.72
N ASP A 99 -1.70 12.41 -13.41
CA ASP A 99 -1.10 11.23 -14.06
C ASP A 99 0.17 10.74 -13.37
N TYR A 100 0.75 11.58 -12.53
CA TYR A 100 1.92 11.26 -11.70
C TYR A 100 1.77 11.91 -10.34
N VAL A 101 2.06 11.18 -9.27
CA VAL A 101 2.01 11.69 -7.91
C VAL A 101 3.02 10.98 -7.01
N ASN A 102 3.68 11.79 -6.16
CA ASN A 102 4.40 11.35 -4.98
C ASN A 102 3.65 11.86 -3.75
N ALA A 103 3.38 10.97 -2.81
CA ALA A 103 2.78 11.30 -1.53
C ALA A 103 3.63 10.76 -0.38
N THR A 104 3.68 11.50 0.71
CA THR A 104 4.32 11.09 1.97
C THR A 104 3.30 11.16 3.08
N LEU A 105 3.13 10.07 3.81
CA LEU A 105 2.28 9.97 4.98
C LEU A 105 3.17 9.81 6.21
N VAL A 106 2.91 10.56 7.26
CA VAL A 106 3.58 10.42 8.56
C VAL A 106 2.53 10.02 9.57
N PHE A 107 2.75 8.90 10.25
CA PHE A 107 1.83 8.34 11.23
C PHE A 107 2.16 8.78 12.66
N ASP A 108 1.19 8.69 13.58
CA ASP A 108 1.36 9.07 14.99
C ASP A 108 2.45 8.24 15.71
N ASN A 109 2.69 7.02 15.25
CA ASN A 109 3.77 6.14 15.72
C ASN A 109 5.13 6.41 15.05
N ASN A 110 5.28 7.54 14.35
CA ASN A 110 6.46 7.98 13.62
C ASN A 110 6.83 7.13 12.39
N ILE A 111 6.03 6.16 11.99
CA ILE A 111 6.23 5.43 10.73
C ILE A 111 5.99 6.41 9.57
N ILE A 112 6.82 6.32 8.54
CA ILE A 112 6.71 7.12 7.33
C ILE A 112 6.37 6.19 6.16
N ALA A 113 5.40 6.57 5.34
CA ALA A 113 5.10 5.87 4.10
C ALA A 113 5.26 6.81 2.89
N GLY A 114 6.12 6.43 1.96
CA GLY A 114 6.30 7.05 0.66
C GLY A 114 5.51 6.29 -0.42
N LEU A 115 4.64 6.99 -1.15
CA LEU A 115 3.80 6.40 -2.18
C LEU A 115 4.08 7.08 -3.52
N THR A 116 4.34 6.32 -4.57
CA THR A 116 4.50 6.85 -5.93
C THR A 116 3.59 6.13 -6.90
N ALA A 117 2.73 6.88 -7.58
CA ALA A 117 1.90 6.34 -8.64
C ALA A 117 2.09 7.10 -9.95
N SER A 118 2.10 6.36 -11.07
CA SER A 118 2.32 6.94 -12.40
C SER A 118 1.57 6.19 -13.49
N LYS A 119 0.88 6.92 -14.36
CA LYS A 119 0.35 6.45 -15.65
C LYS A 119 1.29 6.74 -16.83
N MET A 120 2.46 7.36 -16.57
CA MET A 120 3.42 7.79 -17.59
C MET A 120 4.57 6.79 -17.80
N SER A 121 4.52 5.64 -17.18
CA SER A 121 5.57 4.61 -17.27
C SER A 121 5.47 3.82 -18.57
N HIS A 122 6.61 3.30 -19.07
CA HIS A 122 6.63 2.36 -20.18
C HIS A 122 6.45 0.90 -19.77
N LYS A 123 6.48 0.60 -18.46
CA LYS A 123 6.29 -0.74 -17.90
C LYS A 123 5.40 -0.69 -16.66
N LYS A 124 4.78 -1.82 -16.35
CA LYS A 124 4.08 -1.99 -15.06
C LYS A 124 5.10 -2.19 -13.95
N ILE A 125 4.88 -1.51 -12.81
CA ILE A 125 5.60 -1.73 -11.56
C ILE A 125 4.53 -1.78 -10.46
N ARG A 126 4.62 -2.77 -9.57
CA ARG A 126 3.78 -2.89 -8.38
C ARG A 126 4.63 -3.47 -7.26
N THR A 127 5.26 -2.62 -6.49
CA THR A 127 6.17 -3.03 -5.42
C THR A 127 5.84 -2.33 -4.12
N LEU A 128 6.08 -3.03 -3.02
CA LEU A 128 6.05 -2.48 -1.67
C LEU A 128 7.28 -2.96 -0.92
N SER A 129 8.09 -2.03 -0.44
CA SER A 129 9.24 -2.27 0.41
C SER A 129 8.90 -1.84 1.83
N VAL A 130 9.14 -2.71 2.80
CA VAL A 130 8.93 -2.45 4.23
C VAL A 130 10.28 -2.51 4.94
N HIS A 131 10.77 -1.35 5.36
CA HIS A 131 11.99 -1.23 6.13
C HIS A 131 11.67 -1.43 7.62
N CYS A 132 12.25 -2.45 8.20
CA CYS A 132 12.18 -2.77 9.62
C CYS A 132 13.50 -2.42 10.30
N GLN A 133 13.53 -2.41 11.63
CA GLN A 133 14.77 -2.16 12.41
C GLN A 133 15.88 -3.13 11.99
N ASP A 134 15.57 -4.41 11.82
CA ASP A 134 16.56 -5.47 11.61
C ASP A 134 16.58 -6.02 10.18
N GLY A 135 15.88 -5.39 9.24
CA GLY A 135 15.84 -5.87 7.86
C GLY A 135 14.95 -5.06 6.92
N LEU A 136 14.88 -5.55 5.69
CA LEU A 136 14.04 -5.01 4.64
C LEU A 136 13.25 -6.16 4.01
N VAL A 137 11.96 -5.96 3.81
CA VAL A 137 11.12 -6.90 3.05
C VAL A 137 10.70 -6.23 1.75
N GLU A 138 11.10 -6.79 0.63
CA GLU A 138 10.73 -6.31 -0.70
C GLU A 138 9.69 -7.24 -1.34
N THR A 139 8.60 -6.67 -1.82
CA THR A 139 7.49 -7.41 -2.42
C THR A 139 7.23 -6.92 -3.84
N ASP A 140 7.16 -7.84 -4.79
CA ASP A 140 6.68 -7.60 -6.17
C ASP A 140 5.34 -8.30 -6.37
N PHE A 141 4.28 -7.51 -6.45
CA PHE A 141 2.91 -8.00 -6.61
C PHE A 141 2.60 -8.54 -8.02
N LEU A 142 3.38 -8.15 -9.03
CA LEU A 142 3.21 -8.66 -10.40
C LEU A 142 3.76 -10.09 -10.53
N ASN A 143 4.90 -10.34 -9.88
CA ASN A 143 5.58 -11.63 -9.93
C ASN A 143 5.22 -12.52 -8.73
N HIS A 144 4.40 -12.03 -7.80
CA HIS A 144 4.04 -12.70 -6.56
C HIS A 144 5.29 -13.16 -5.78
N SER A 145 6.35 -12.36 -5.81
CA SER A 145 7.62 -12.65 -5.16
C SER A 145 7.86 -11.74 -3.97
N LEU A 146 8.57 -12.28 -2.98
CA LEU A 146 8.93 -11.58 -1.76
C LEU A 146 10.35 -11.98 -1.35
N GLN A 147 11.16 -10.98 -1.00
CA GLN A 147 12.53 -11.16 -0.52
C GLN A 147 12.71 -10.48 0.83
N ILE A 148 13.39 -11.16 1.74
CA ILE A 148 13.74 -10.62 3.05
C ILE A 148 15.25 -10.42 3.08
N HIS A 149 15.67 -9.17 3.24
CA HIS A 149 17.07 -8.79 3.42
C HIS A 149 17.33 -8.66 4.91
N ARG A 150 18.18 -9.50 5.47
CA ARG A 150 18.55 -9.45 6.89
C ARG A 150 20.00 -9.03 7.05
N LYS A 151 20.27 -8.25 8.10
CA LYS A 151 21.64 -7.95 8.51
C LYS A 151 22.26 -9.22 9.10
N SER A 152 23.46 -9.57 8.69
CA SER A 152 24.27 -10.54 9.43
C SER A 152 25.08 -9.81 10.51
N ASN A 153 25.70 -10.58 11.39
CA ASN A 153 26.61 -10.03 12.38
C ASN A 153 27.80 -9.34 11.68
N GLU A 154 28.01 -8.07 11.99
CA GLU A 154 29.18 -7.33 11.55
C GLU A 154 30.43 -8.03 12.10
N SER A 155 31.35 -8.42 11.22
CA SER A 155 32.61 -9.02 11.63
C SER A 155 33.79 -8.27 11.00
N TYR A 156 34.80 -7.99 11.83
CA TYR A 156 36.09 -7.57 11.33
C TYR A 156 36.94 -8.81 11.12
N THR A 157 37.36 -9.08 9.90
CA THR A 157 38.34 -10.15 9.63
C THR A 157 39.69 -9.53 9.29
N ALA A 158 40.76 -10.09 9.86
CA ALA A 158 42.11 -9.70 9.47
C ALA A 158 42.46 -10.45 8.16
N ASP A 159 42.63 -9.70 7.08
CA ASP A 159 43.15 -10.23 5.83
C ASP A 159 44.50 -9.55 5.54
N HIS A 160 45.57 -10.33 5.43
CA HIS A 160 46.96 -9.87 5.23
C HIS A 160 47.44 -8.74 6.16
N GLY A 161 46.91 -8.66 7.39
CA GLY A 161 47.28 -7.64 8.39
C GLY A 161 46.48 -6.36 8.33
N GLU A 162 45.50 -6.24 7.44
CA GLU A 162 44.52 -5.16 7.41
C GLU A 162 43.17 -5.63 7.98
N LEU A 163 42.51 -4.75 8.73
CA LEU A 163 41.15 -5.00 9.22
C LEU A 163 40.18 -4.70 8.09
N VAL A 164 39.60 -5.75 7.54
CA VAL A 164 38.53 -5.64 6.52
C VAL A 164 37.18 -5.77 7.19
N TYR A 165 36.35 -4.74 7.02
CA TYR A 165 34.96 -4.76 7.44
C TYR A 165 34.16 -5.65 6.47
N ARG A 166 33.54 -6.69 6.98
CA ARG A 166 32.58 -7.51 6.24
C ARG A 166 31.19 -7.31 6.81
N ASN A 167 30.28 -6.91 5.95
CA ASN A 167 28.84 -6.87 6.19
C ASN A 167 28.21 -7.97 5.31
N ASP A 168 28.09 -9.17 5.86
CA ASP A 168 27.52 -10.32 5.16
C ASP A 168 25.99 -10.35 5.41
N GLY A 169 25.24 -9.47 4.73
CA GLY A 169 23.79 -9.60 4.66
C GLY A 169 23.39 -10.85 3.84
N TYR A 170 22.28 -11.47 4.18
CA TYR A 170 21.71 -12.55 3.38
C TYR A 170 20.28 -12.21 2.94
N VAL A 171 19.88 -12.78 1.81
CA VAL A 171 18.57 -12.60 1.22
C VAL A 171 17.83 -13.93 1.25
N GLU A 172 16.66 -13.92 1.86
CA GLU A 172 15.75 -15.06 1.85
C GLU A 172 14.68 -14.83 0.78
N GLU A 173 14.53 -15.78 -0.13
CA GLU A 173 13.38 -15.77 -1.04
C GLU A 173 12.21 -16.51 -0.40
N VAL A 174 11.06 -15.86 -0.34
CA VAL A 174 9.84 -16.45 0.22
C VAL A 174 8.94 -16.94 -0.90
N ASN A 175 8.64 -18.23 -0.88
CA ASN A 175 7.70 -18.83 -1.81
C ASN A 175 6.27 -18.43 -1.43
N THR A 176 5.56 -17.83 -2.35
CA THR A 176 4.13 -17.53 -2.22
C THR A 176 3.27 -18.60 -2.89
N THR A 177 2.00 -18.66 -2.52
CA THR A 177 1.05 -19.55 -3.21
C THR A 177 0.74 -19.00 -4.61
N SER A 178 0.33 -19.89 -5.52
CA SER A 178 -0.05 -19.51 -6.89
C SER A 178 -1.54 -19.17 -7.05
N ILE A 179 -2.22 -18.81 -5.96
CA ILE A 179 -3.65 -18.49 -5.98
C ILE A 179 -3.84 -17.13 -6.65
N GLU A 180 -4.74 -17.07 -7.62
CA GLU A 180 -5.09 -15.83 -8.30
C GLU A 180 -5.86 -14.90 -7.34
N PRO A 181 -5.46 -13.62 -7.16
CA PRO A 181 -6.03 -12.73 -6.15
C PRO A 181 -7.54 -12.53 -6.28
N LEU A 182 -8.06 -12.38 -7.50
CA LEU A 182 -9.51 -12.20 -7.71
C LEU A 182 -10.30 -13.46 -7.32
N TYR A 183 -9.76 -14.63 -7.61
CA TYR A 183 -10.38 -15.87 -7.17
C TYR A 183 -10.44 -15.95 -5.64
N ALA A 184 -9.34 -15.63 -4.96
CA ALA A 184 -9.29 -15.63 -3.49
C ALA A 184 -10.27 -14.61 -2.88
N GLU A 185 -10.39 -13.42 -3.47
CA GLU A 185 -11.35 -12.40 -3.05
C GLU A 185 -12.81 -12.89 -3.18
N LEU A 186 -13.16 -13.44 -4.33
CA LEU A 186 -14.53 -13.93 -4.57
C LEU A 186 -14.87 -15.14 -3.70
N GLU A 187 -13.91 -16.06 -3.50
CA GLU A 187 -14.10 -17.19 -2.58
C GLU A 187 -14.32 -16.70 -1.14
N HIS A 188 -13.52 -15.74 -0.68
CA HIS A 188 -13.67 -15.11 0.63
C HIS A 188 -15.04 -14.44 0.77
N PHE A 189 -15.46 -13.64 -0.22
CA PHE A 189 -16.78 -13.01 -0.22
C PHE A 189 -17.92 -14.03 -0.09
N LEU A 190 -17.85 -15.15 -0.81
CA LEU A 190 -18.82 -16.23 -0.69
C LEU A 190 -18.88 -16.84 0.73
N LYS A 191 -17.72 -16.98 1.39
CA LYS A 191 -17.65 -17.43 2.78
C LYS A 191 -18.26 -16.40 3.74
N CYS A 192 -18.07 -15.11 3.50
CA CYS A 192 -18.71 -14.05 4.26
C CYS A 192 -20.23 -14.07 4.09
N VAL A 193 -20.74 -14.24 2.87
CA VAL A 193 -22.19 -14.40 2.60
C VAL A 193 -22.77 -15.61 3.32
N GLN A 194 -22.00 -16.70 3.47
CA GLN A 194 -22.39 -17.90 4.22
C GLN A 194 -22.29 -17.74 5.74
N GLY A 195 -21.85 -16.58 6.24
CA GLY A 195 -21.63 -16.33 7.66
C GLY A 195 -20.45 -17.09 8.28
N LYS A 196 -19.51 -17.59 7.46
CA LYS A 196 -18.33 -18.33 7.91
C LYS A 196 -17.16 -17.44 8.25
N GLU A 197 -17.03 -16.31 7.58
CA GLU A 197 -15.97 -15.32 7.74
C GLU A 197 -16.57 -13.90 7.77
N LEU A 198 -15.81 -12.94 8.27
CA LEU A 198 -16.15 -11.52 8.19
C LEU A 198 -15.43 -10.89 6.98
N PRO A 199 -15.98 -9.81 6.36
CA PRO A 199 -15.31 -9.11 5.30
C PRO A 199 -13.89 -8.67 5.70
N GLU A 200 -12.88 -9.01 4.90
CA GLU A 200 -11.50 -8.59 5.13
C GLU A 200 -11.33 -7.08 4.86
N VAL A 201 -12.12 -6.55 3.93
CA VAL A 201 -12.21 -5.11 3.65
C VAL A 201 -13.68 -4.70 3.72
N ASP A 202 -14.11 -4.18 4.85
CA ASP A 202 -15.44 -3.63 5.00
C ASP A 202 -15.55 -2.20 4.42
N GLY A 203 -16.77 -1.66 4.39
CA GLY A 203 -17.01 -0.32 3.86
C GLY A 203 -16.29 0.78 4.65
N VAL A 204 -16.07 0.61 5.96
CA VAL A 204 -15.40 1.59 6.81
C VAL A 204 -13.91 1.63 6.51
N GLN A 205 -13.26 0.48 6.41
CA GLN A 205 -11.85 0.37 6.04
C GLN A 205 -11.59 0.97 4.65
N ALA A 206 -12.40 0.60 3.65
CA ALA A 206 -12.28 1.15 2.30
C ALA A 206 -12.54 2.68 2.25
N SER A 207 -13.47 3.18 3.04
CA SER A 207 -13.75 4.61 3.17
C SER A 207 -12.54 5.40 3.69
N ARG A 208 -11.72 4.81 4.59
CA ARG A 208 -10.48 5.43 5.07
C ARG A 208 -9.46 5.61 3.94
N ALA A 209 -9.26 4.59 3.11
CA ALA A 209 -8.37 4.67 1.95
C ALA A 209 -8.85 5.74 0.94
N LEU A 210 -10.16 5.78 0.67
CA LEU A 210 -10.77 6.78 -0.21
C LEU A 210 -10.54 8.20 0.31
N LYS A 211 -10.74 8.44 1.61
CA LYS A 211 -10.53 9.74 2.23
C LYS A 211 -9.08 10.22 2.11
N ILE A 212 -8.11 9.33 2.30
CA ILE A 212 -6.69 9.66 2.10
C ILE A 212 -6.41 9.98 0.63
N ALA A 213 -7.01 9.24 -0.30
CA ALA A 213 -6.89 9.52 -1.73
C ALA A 213 -7.44 10.91 -2.09
N ASP A 214 -8.61 11.29 -1.57
CA ASP A 214 -9.20 12.64 -1.73
C ASP A 214 -8.28 13.76 -1.17
N PHE A 215 -7.63 13.51 -0.01
CA PHE A 215 -6.65 14.46 0.55
C PHE A 215 -5.40 14.60 -0.33
N ILE A 216 -4.89 13.49 -0.88
CA ILE A 216 -3.74 13.51 -1.80
C ILE A 216 -4.09 14.31 -3.06
N GLU A 217 -5.26 14.09 -3.65
CA GLU A 217 -5.71 14.88 -4.81
C GLU A 217 -5.82 16.37 -4.52
N SER A 218 -6.32 16.72 -3.33
CA SER A 218 -6.44 18.09 -2.87
C SER A 218 -5.07 18.75 -2.64
N ALA A 219 -4.12 18.03 -2.04
CA ALA A 219 -2.76 18.49 -1.81
C ALA A 219 -2.02 18.79 -3.12
N VAL A 220 -2.15 17.94 -4.14
CA VAL A 220 -1.59 18.18 -5.48
C VAL A 220 -2.19 19.46 -6.12
N GLY A 221 -3.44 19.79 -5.81
CA GLY A 221 -4.10 21.02 -6.27
C GLY A 221 -3.55 22.30 -5.62
N ASN A 222 -3.02 22.22 -4.42
CA ASN A 222 -2.60 23.34 -3.56
C ASN A 222 -1.08 23.57 -3.51
N SER A 223 -0.36 23.32 -4.59
CA SER A 223 1.10 23.56 -4.72
C SER A 223 2.02 22.68 -3.88
N GLY A 224 1.52 21.56 -3.36
CA GLY A 224 2.34 20.58 -2.66
C GLY A 224 2.71 20.94 -1.21
N ASP A 225 2.05 21.92 -0.61
CA ASP A 225 2.23 22.22 0.82
C ASP A 225 1.76 21.05 1.68
N ALA A 226 2.55 20.73 2.71
CA ALA A 226 2.18 19.66 3.65
C ALA A 226 0.91 20.04 4.40
N ILE A 227 -0.07 19.16 4.36
CA ILE A 227 -1.34 19.31 5.10
C ILE A 227 -1.17 18.58 6.45
N SER A 228 -1.32 19.33 7.55
CA SER A 228 -1.50 18.74 8.86
C SER A 228 -2.94 18.25 8.98
N LEU A 229 -3.15 17.00 9.32
CA LEU A 229 -4.47 16.44 9.51
C LEU A 229 -4.86 16.61 10.98
N ASP A 230 -5.41 17.78 11.33
CA ASP A 230 -5.97 18.02 12.65
C ASP A 230 -7.23 17.15 12.83
N ASN A 231 -7.12 16.12 13.64
CA ASN A 231 -8.17 15.15 13.94
C ASN A 231 -8.52 14.18 12.78
N PRO A 232 -7.59 13.33 12.36
CA PRO A 232 -7.75 12.54 11.15
C PRO A 232 -8.75 11.39 11.21
N PHE A 233 -9.10 10.84 12.41
CA PHE A 233 -10.02 9.66 12.47
C PHE A 233 -10.34 9.22 13.91
#